data_879c8de9f914e3ebf3e68b588c944a07
#
_entry.id   879c8de9f914e3ebf3e68b588c944a07
#
_cell.length_a   1.000
_cell.length_b   1.000
_cell.length_c   1.000
_cell.angle_alpha   90.00
_cell.angle_beta   90.00
_cell.angle_gamma   90.00
#
_symmetry.space_group_name_H-M   'P 1'
#
loop_
_entity.id
_entity.type
_entity.pdbx_description
1 polymer ?
#
loop_
_entity_poly.entity_id
_entity_poly.type
_entity_poly.pdbx_seq_one_letter_code
_entity_poly.pdbx_strand_id
1 'polypeptide(L)'
;MKKKFIAIGLSALLLFAPANIFARSFKDLSKNGKSAWAYDYVEELSKKNILKGYEDGSFKPNNPVSFLEIMQILKTVLNPSQDEINSARAAYLEFVNANGIVDWAKDAVCYNLYQGTITEKTITSAREKGFLENKVYPNRNTIAVYYARAFKLEKTTDTSNLKYKDINNINPLTMEYLPSLVSANIFTSTGSDGNFNGNFAIRRSEIAVITSRGLAYVSGNLDKVKNSGNAPAGDDLLVNNSENKVPEEKKNNEANNALNNNSILNGEEAKGNTEDLTPAEVGTMVNFKGEVIEVIDGGNVKFIRVKVTESDSDKFGPGNIITINTFKAHKLNDLVEGSGIFGENSLTNIKLK
;
A
#
# COMPACT_ATOMS: atom_id res chain seq x y z
N MET A 1 2.64 81.98 -16.78
CA MET A 1 2.53 80.76 -17.65
C MET A 1 2.70 79.52 -16.80
N LYS A 2 1.60 78.79 -16.51
CA LYS A 2 1.62 77.53 -15.70
C LYS A 2 1.64 76.36 -16.66
N LYS A 3 2.76 75.62 -16.71
CA LYS A 3 2.88 74.37 -17.48
C LYS A 3 2.15 73.23 -16.75
N LYS A 4 1.10 72.69 -17.36
CA LYS A 4 0.42 71.42 -16.93
C LYS A 4 1.19 70.25 -17.42
N PHE A 5 1.70 69.39 -16.52
CA PHE A 5 2.23 68.07 -16.83
C PHE A 5 1.06 67.09 -16.86
N ILE A 6 0.82 66.46 -18.00
CA ILE A 6 -0.11 65.33 -18.16
C ILE A 6 0.70 64.08 -17.91
N ALA A 7 0.38 63.41 -16.78
CA ALA A 7 0.93 62.09 -16.50
C ALA A 7 0.11 61.04 -17.28
N ILE A 8 0.72 60.43 -18.29
CA ILE A 8 0.18 59.29 -19.01
C ILE A 8 0.45 58.04 -18.15
N GLY A 9 -0.59 57.54 -17.50
CA GLY A 9 -0.53 56.27 -16.77
C GLY A 9 -0.47 55.12 -17.76
N LEU A 10 0.69 54.45 -17.83
CA LEU A 10 0.89 53.22 -18.59
C LEU A 10 0.29 52.05 -17.79
N SER A 11 -0.97 51.70 -18.07
CA SER A 11 -1.61 50.52 -17.53
C SER A 11 -0.98 49.28 -18.16
N ALA A 12 -0.08 48.63 -17.40
CA ALA A 12 0.44 47.31 -17.77
C ALA A 12 -0.68 46.29 -17.66
N LEU A 13 -1.30 45.96 -18.79
CA LEU A 13 -2.22 44.83 -18.91
C LEU A 13 -1.42 43.53 -18.77
N LEU A 14 -1.40 42.97 -17.56
CA LEU A 14 -0.88 41.63 -17.34
C LEU A 14 -1.78 40.66 -18.06
N LEU A 15 -1.38 40.26 -19.26
CA LEU A 15 -1.92 39.13 -19.98
C LEU A 15 -1.61 37.86 -19.16
N PHE A 16 -2.55 37.44 -18.33
CA PHE A 16 -2.56 36.10 -17.81
C PHE A 16 -2.76 35.16 -19.01
N ALA A 17 -1.67 34.66 -19.57
CA ALA A 17 -1.74 33.53 -20.48
C ALA A 17 -2.39 32.38 -19.71
N PRO A 18 -3.44 31.73 -20.22
CA PRO A 18 -3.97 30.54 -19.59
C PRO A 18 -2.83 29.54 -19.53
N ALA A 19 -2.46 29.11 -18.33
CA ALA A 19 -1.54 28.00 -18.15
C ALA A 19 -2.20 26.82 -18.86
N ASN A 20 -1.68 26.46 -20.02
CA ASN A 20 -2.11 25.26 -20.73
C ASN A 20 -1.86 24.08 -19.80
N ILE A 21 -2.93 23.59 -19.17
CA ILE A 21 -2.93 22.33 -18.42
C ILE A 21 -2.84 21.23 -19.48
N PHE A 22 -1.65 21.06 -20.05
CA PHE A 22 -1.38 19.88 -20.86
C PHE A 22 -1.48 18.68 -19.91
N ALA A 23 -2.36 17.76 -20.23
CA ALA A 23 -2.36 16.44 -19.60
C ALA A 23 -0.91 15.92 -19.70
N ARG A 24 -0.27 15.68 -18.56
CA ARG A 24 1.08 15.12 -18.55
C ARG A 24 0.99 13.70 -19.09
N SER A 25 1.40 13.52 -20.35
CA SER A 25 1.62 12.18 -20.87
C SER A 25 2.88 11.60 -20.22
N PHE A 26 2.79 10.40 -19.68
CA PHE A 26 3.93 9.71 -19.09
C PHE A 26 4.55 8.78 -20.14
N LYS A 27 5.88 8.79 -20.25
CA LYS A 27 6.61 8.03 -21.27
C LYS A 27 6.45 6.50 -21.18
N ASP A 28 6.10 6.00 -20.00
CA ASP A 28 5.97 4.58 -19.65
C ASP A 28 4.51 4.14 -19.41
N LEU A 29 3.54 5.01 -19.71
CA LEU A 29 2.11 4.71 -19.57
C LEU A 29 1.35 5.16 -20.83
N SER A 30 0.75 4.23 -21.52
CA SER A 30 -0.01 4.48 -22.74
C SER A 30 -1.28 3.64 -22.81
N LYS A 31 -2.23 4.05 -23.66
CA LYS A 31 -3.50 3.32 -23.87
C LYS A 31 -3.32 1.92 -24.50
N ASN A 32 -2.16 1.65 -25.08
CA ASN A 32 -1.86 0.36 -25.70
C ASN A 32 -0.77 -0.43 -24.95
N GLY A 33 -0.33 0.06 -23.77
CA GLY A 33 0.71 -0.58 -22.97
C GLY A 33 0.17 -1.64 -21.99
N LYS A 34 1.08 -2.32 -21.30
CA LYS A 34 0.73 -3.33 -20.27
C LYS A 34 -0.17 -2.79 -19.15
N SER A 35 -0.06 -1.50 -18.83
CA SER A 35 -0.87 -0.82 -17.80
C SER A 35 -1.97 0.07 -18.40
N ALA A 36 -2.42 -0.22 -19.63
CA ALA A 36 -3.45 0.55 -20.33
C ALA A 36 -4.75 0.70 -19.52
N TRP A 37 -5.10 -0.32 -18.74
CA TRP A 37 -6.27 -0.31 -17.86
C TRP A 37 -6.25 0.79 -16.79
N ALA A 38 -5.07 1.30 -16.43
CA ALA A 38 -4.91 2.38 -15.45
C ALA A 38 -4.76 3.76 -16.10
N TYR A 39 -4.61 3.82 -17.44
CA TYR A 39 -4.26 5.07 -18.15
C TYR A 39 -5.22 6.21 -17.86
N ASP A 40 -6.52 6.00 -18.05
CA ASP A 40 -7.51 7.07 -17.92
C ASP A 40 -7.63 7.54 -16.45
N TYR A 41 -7.48 6.65 -15.48
CA TYR A 41 -7.45 6.98 -14.05
C TYR A 41 -6.23 7.83 -13.68
N VAL A 42 -5.06 7.45 -14.18
CA VAL A 42 -3.82 8.20 -13.94
C VAL A 42 -3.89 9.58 -14.58
N GLU A 43 -4.40 9.67 -15.81
CA GLU A 43 -4.58 10.95 -16.52
C GLU A 43 -5.54 11.87 -15.74
N GLU A 44 -6.69 11.35 -15.31
CA GLU A 44 -7.65 12.09 -14.48
C GLU A 44 -7.01 12.64 -13.22
N LEU A 45 -6.37 11.78 -12.43
CA LEU A 45 -5.77 12.15 -11.15
C LEU A 45 -4.56 13.07 -11.31
N SER A 46 -3.82 12.93 -12.40
CA SER A 46 -2.72 13.84 -12.74
C SER A 46 -3.20 15.25 -13.08
N LYS A 47 -4.29 15.37 -13.86
CA LYS A 47 -4.95 16.66 -14.14
C LYS A 47 -5.43 17.35 -12.85
N LYS A 48 -5.84 16.57 -11.87
CA LYS A 48 -6.28 17.06 -10.53
C LYS A 48 -5.11 17.25 -9.54
N ASN A 49 -3.87 17.04 -9.96
CA ASN A 49 -2.66 17.09 -9.10
C ASN A 49 -2.70 16.13 -7.90
N ILE A 50 -3.52 15.09 -7.94
CA ILE A 50 -3.62 14.06 -6.90
C ILE A 50 -2.48 13.05 -7.04
N LEU A 51 -2.22 12.58 -8.26
CA LEU A 51 -1.06 11.76 -8.58
C LEU A 51 -0.09 12.53 -9.48
N LYS A 52 1.19 12.44 -9.17
CA LYS A 52 2.25 13.06 -9.95
C LYS A 52 3.19 11.97 -10.49
N GLY A 53 3.73 12.19 -11.68
CA GLY A 53 4.86 11.42 -12.18
C GLY A 53 6.19 11.88 -11.58
N TYR A 54 7.24 11.21 -11.97
CA TYR A 54 8.61 11.52 -11.58
C TYR A 54 9.22 12.61 -12.49
N GLU A 55 10.32 13.21 -12.05
CA GLU A 55 11.02 14.26 -12.80
C GLU A 55 11.53 13.78 -14.16
N ASP A 56 11.83 12.49 -14.28
CA ASP A 56 12.23 11.86 -15.54
C ASP A 56 11.09 11.70 -16.56
N GLY A 57 9.88 12.17 -16.24
CA GLY A 57 8.69 12.07 -17.10
C GLY A 57 8.00 10.71 -17.08
N SER A 58 8.39 9.80 -16.18
CA SER A 58 7.74 8.50 -16.00
C SER A 58 6.63 8.55 -14.94
N PHE A 59 5.71 7.60 -15.00
CA PHE A 59 4.72 7.32 -13.95
C PHE A 59 5.12 6.16 -13.06
N LYS A 60 5.88 5.22 -13.57
CA LYS A 60 6.31 3.94 -12.96
C LYS A 60 5.11 3.12 -12.47
N PRO A 61 4.21 2.69 -13.37
CA PRO A 61 2.93 2.07 -13.01
C PRO A 61 3.06 0.80 -12.18
N ASN A 62 4.16 0.06 -12.33
CA ASN A 62 4.41 -1.20 -11.62
C ASN A 62 5.15 -1.01 -10.29
N ASN A 63 5.67 0.19 -10.00
CA ASN A 63 6.37 0.42 -8.73
C ASN A 63 5.37 0.44 -7.56
N PRO A 64 5.77 -0.02 -6.37
CA PRO A 64 4.96 0.10 -5.16
C PRO A 64 4.81 1.57 -4.77
N VAL A 65 3.75 1.87 -3.99
CA VAL A 65 3.51 3.21 -3.43
C VAL A 65 4.00 3.25 -2.00
N SER A 66 4.77 4.27 -1.66
CA SER A 66 5.31 4.43 -0.31
C SER A 66 4.24 4.88 0.70
N PHE A 67 4.52 4.65 1.99
CA PHE A 67 3.64 5.08 3.08
C PHE A 67 3.35 6.59 3.04
N LEU A 68 4.38 7.40 2.86
CA LEU A 68 4.23 8.85 2.83
C LEU A 68 3.48 9.35 1.58
N GLU A 69 3.66 8.68 0.42
CA GLU A 69 2.86 8.97 -0.77
C GLU A 69 1.37 8.68 -0.54
N ILE A 70 1.02 7.58 0.15
CA ILE A 70 -0.37 7.28 0.51
C ILE A 70 -0.95 8.36 1.41
N MET A 71 -0.22 8.83 2.42
CA MET A 71 -0.67 9.93 3.28
C MET A 71 -0.95 11.19 2.45
N GLN A 72 -0.08 11.51 1.51
CA GLN A 72 -0.24 12.66 0.63
C GLN A 72 -1.44 12.52 -0.32
N ILE A 73 -1.65 11.33 -0.89
CA ILE A 73 -2.79 11.03 -1.75
C ILE A 73 -4.10 11.21 -0.98
N LEU A 74 -4.23 10.59 0.19
CA LEU A 74 -5.44 10.69 1.02
C LEU A 74 -5.74 12.12 1.43
N LYS A 75 -4.74 12.88 1.90
CA LYS A 75 -4.92 14.32 2.19
C LYS A 75 -5.44 15.07 0.96
N THR A 76 -4.86 14.81 -0.22
CA THR A 76 -5.23 15.54 -1.43
C THR A 76 -6.65 15.20 -1.89
N VAL A 77 -7.08 13.94 -1.77
CA VAL A 77 -8.46 13.51 -2.07
C VAL A 77 -9.47 14.14 -1.12
N LEU A 78 -9.13 14.20 0.18
CA LEU A 78 -10.00 14.79 1.20
C LEU A 78 -10.06 16.32 1.12
N ASN A 79 -9.08 16.93 0.46
CA ASN A 79 -8.99 18.36 0.18
C ASN A 79 -9.32 19.24 1.40
N PRO A 80 -8.53 19.17 2.49
CA PRO A 80 -8.75 19.97 3.69
C PRO A 80 -8.60 21.46 3.41
N SER A 81 -9.37 22.27 4.15
CA SER A 81 -9.16 23.70 4.22
C SER A 81 -7.83 24.03 4.91
N GLN A 82 -7.35 25.27 4.74
CA GLN A 82 -6.14 25.71 5.43
C GLN A 82 -6.31 25.70 6.96
N ASP A 83 -7.49 25.95 7.47
CA ASP A 83 -7.78 25.92 8.91
C ASP A 83 -7.74 24.49 9.45
N GLU A 84 -8.22 23.48 8.69
CA GLU A 84 -8.09 22.07 9.04
C GLU A 84 -6.60 21.64 9.07
N ILE A 85 -5.79 22.11 8.12
CA ILE A 85 -4.34 21.86 8.11
C ILE A 85 -3.66 22.54 9.30
N ASN A 86 -4.01 23.79 9.61
CA ASN A 86 -3.44 24.50 10.76
C ASN A 86 -3.79 23.80 12.07
N SER A 87 -5.03 23.34 12.23
CA SER A 87 -5.47 22.56 13.40
C SER A 87 -4.71 21.24 13.53
N ALA A 88 -4.54 20.50 12.42
CA ALA A 88 -3.78 19.27 12.38
C ALA A 88 -2.30 19.48 12.73
N ARG A 89 -1.69 20.55 12.22
CA ARG A 89 -0.31 20.93 12.56
C ARG A 89 -0.17 21.31 14.03
N ALA A 90 -1.11 22.10 14.57
CA ALA A 90 -1.10 22.48 15.98
C ALA A 90 -1.15 21.25 16.90
N ALA A 91 -1.88 20.20 16.50
CA ALA A 91 -2.00 18.98 17.28
C ALA A 91 -0.79 18.04 17.14
N TYR A 92 -0.19 17.91 15.95
CA TYR A 92 0.73 16.80 15.66
C TYR A 92 2.10 17.17 15.09
N LEU A 93 2.37 18.45 14.77
CA LEU A 93 3.62 18.81 14.08
C LEU A 93 4.88 18.50 14.90
N GLU A 94 4.83 18.69 16.21
CA GLU A 94 5.95 18.36 17.11
C GLU A 94 6.26 16.86 17.06
N PHE A 95 5.21 16.02 17.20
CA PHE A 95 5.34 14.57 17.11
C PHE A 95 5.87 14.12 15.74
N VAL A 96 5.33 14.70 14.66
CA VAL A 96 5.73 14.41 13.28
C VAL A 96 7.20 14.75 13.03
N ASN A 97 7.66 15.91 13.54
CA ASN A 97 9.08 16.30 13.48
C ASN A 97 9.98 15.37 14.28
N ALA A 98 9.59 14.99 15.50
CA ALA A 98 10.35 14.08 16.37
C ALA A 98 10.49 12.67 15.75
N ASN A 99 9.58 12.28 14.87
CA ASN A 99 9.64 11.01 14.14
C ASN A 99 10.34 11.08 12.77
N GLY A 100 10.93 12.23 12.41
CA GLY A 100 11.75 12.36 11.21
C GLY A 100 10.97 12.39 9.90
N ILE A 101 9.69 12.77 9.94
CA ILE A 101 8.90 12.90 8.71
C ILE A 101 9.46 14.04 7.85
N VAL A 102 9.70 13.75 6.58
CA VAL A 102 10.24 14.70 5.58
C VAL A 102 9.25 15.84 5.32
N ASP A 103 9.77 17.04 5.02
CA ASP A 103 8.99 18.27 4.96
C ASP A 103 7.76 18.21 4.05
N TRP A 104 7.90 17.61 2.86
CA TRP A 104 6.79 17.52 1.91
C TRP A 104 5.62 16.67 2.39
N ALA A 105 5.84 15.77 3.34
CA ALA A 105 4.83 14.84 3.87
C ALA A 105 4.23 15.30 5.20
N LYS A 106 4.82 16.29 5.89
CA LYS A 106 4.41 16.70 7.26
C LYS A 106 2.93 17.05 7.35
N ASP A 107 2.43 17.89 6.45
CA ASP A 107 1.02 18.28 6.45
C ASP A 107 0.08 17.11 6.21
N ALA A 108 0.50 16.17 5.34
CA ALA A 108 -0.28 15.00 5.06
C ALA A 108 -0.33 14.04 6.26
N VAL A 109 0.79 13.82 6.92
CA VAL A 109 0.86 12.96 8.11
C VAL A 109 0.09 13.60 9.27
N CYS A 110 0.28 14.90 9.55
CA CYS A 110 -0.50 15.63 10.56
C CYS A 110 -2.01 15.50 10.30
N TYR A 111 -2.44 15.70 9.05
CA TYR A 111 -3.85 15.63 8.71
C TYR A 111 -4.43 14.22 8.84
N ASN A 112 -3.72 13.19 8.41
CA ASN A 112 -4.18 11.80 8.56
C ASN A 112 -4.22 11.36 10.02
N LEU A 113 -3.33 11.85 10.89
CA LEU A 113 -3.40 11.69 12.35
C LEU A 113 -4.64 12.40 12.90
N TYR A 114 -4.83 13.65 12.53
CA TYR A 114 -5.96 14.49 12.99
C TYR A 114 -7.31 13.90 12.58
N GLN A 115 -7.42 13.34 11.37
CA GLN A 115 -8.62 12.66 10.87
C GLN A 115 -8.83 11.24 11.43
N GLY A 116 -7.86 10.69 12.17
CA GLY A 116 -7.93 9.32 12.67
C GLY A 116 -7.79 8.24 11.59
N THR A 117 -7.23 8.58 10.43
CA THR A 117 -6.85 7.59 9.40
C THR A 117 -5.77 6.67 9.92
N ILE A 118 -4.80 7.26 10.62
CA ILE A 118 -3.67 6.60 11.29
C ILE A 118 -3.54 7.09 12.73
N THR A 119 -2.69 6.43 13.52
CA THR A 119 -2.37 6.80 14.90
C THR A 119 -0.90 7.19 15.06
N GLU A 120 -0.53 7.78 16.19
CA GLU A 120 0.89 8.00 16.55
C GLU A 120 1.67 6.69 16.57
N LYS A 121 1.04 5.60 17.03
CA LYS A 121 1.63 4.27 17.02
C LYS A 121 1.91 3.77 15.60
N THR A 122 1.08 4.14 14.61
CA THR A 122 1.35 3.87 13.19
C THR A 122 2.66 4.52 12.75
N ILE A 123 2.88 5.78 13.09
CA ILE A 123 4.10 6.52 12.71
C ILE A 123 5.35 5.91 13.38
N THR A 124 5.26 5.63 14.67
CA THR A 124 6.36 4.99 15.41
C THR A 124 6.74 3.65 14.78
N SER A 125 5.74 2.80 14.50
CA SER A 125 5.97 1.50 13.85
C SER A 125 6.46 1.65 12.40
N ALA A 126 5.96 2.66 11.67
CA ALA A 126 6.44 2.92 10.31
C ALA A 126 7.93 3.27 10.30
N ARG A 127 8.39 4.09 11.27
CA ARG A 127 9.81 4.41 11.42
C ARG A 127 10.63 3.16 11.75
N GLU A 128 10.22 2.39 12.77
CA GLU A 128 10.93 1.20 13.22
C GLU A 128 11.07 0.13 12.14
N LYS A 129 10.06 0.01 11.29
CA LYS A 129 10.00 -0.99 10.22
C LYS A 129 10.56 -0.52 8.88
N GLY A 130 11.02 0.73 8.76
CA GLY A 130 11.65 1.25 7.56
C GLY A 130 10.69 1.72 6.47
N PHE A 131 9.41 1.99 6.79
CA PHE A 131 8.44 2.57 5.83
C PHE A 131 8.74 4.02 5.49
N LEU A 132 9.36 4.76 6.41
CA LEU A 132 9.67 6.18 6.20
C LEU A 132 10.84 6.38 5.23
N GLU A 133 11.75 5.41 5.14
CA GLU A 133 12.89 5.41 4.23
C GLU A 133 12.64 4.61 2.93
N ASN A 134 11.40 4.19 2.69
CA ASN A 134 11.01 3.38 1.53
C ASN A 134 11.77 2.04 1.41
N LYS A 135 12.23 1.47 2.53
CA LYS A 135 12.81 0.12 2.58
C LYS A 135 11.72 -0.95 2.55
N VAL A 136 10.51 -0.57 2.98
CA VAL A 136 9.32 -1.41 3.03
C VAL A 136 8.14 -0.59 2.51
N TYR A 137 7.16 -1.25 1.90
CA TYR A 137 5.98 -0.61 1.32
C TYR A 137 4.70 -1.18 1.94
N PRO A 138 3.66 -0.35 2.13
CA PRO A 138 2.37 -0.83 2.60
C PRO A 138 1.76 -1.84 1.64
N ASN A 139 1.19 -2.90 2.21
CA ASN A 139 0.48 -3.91 1.42
C ASN A 139 -1.00 -3.51 1.20
N ARG A 140 -1.71 -4.29 0.39
CA ARG A 140 -3.10 -4.01 0.03
C ARG A 140 -4.04 -4.05 1.24
N ASN A 141 -3.78 -4.92 2.23
CA ASN A 141 -4.55 -4.93 3.48
C ASN A 141 -4.48 -3.57 4.18
N THR A 142 -3.27 -3.05 4.37
CA THR A 142 -3.02 -1.75 5.01
C THR A 142 -3.69 -0.61 4.25
N ILE A 143 -3.56 -0.60 2.92
CA ILE A 143 -4.17 0.43 2.07
C ILE A 143 -5.69 0.40 2.17
N ALA A 144 -6.32 -0.78 2.15
CA ALA A 144 -7.77 -0.92 2.29
C ALA A 144 -8.26 -0.28 3.60
N VAL A 145 -7.60 -0.57 4.72
CA VAL A 145 -7.96 0.00 6.02
C VAL A 145 -7.79 1.53 6.03
N TYR A 146 -6.70 2.05 5.47
CA TYR A 146 -6.47 3.50 5.45
C TYR A 146 -7.49 4.24 4.59
N TYR A 147 -7.83 3.70 3.42
CA TYR A 147 -8.89 4.27 2.58
C TYR A 147 -10.26 4.23 3.27
N ALA A 148 -10.60 3.11 3.91
CA ALA A 148 -11.86 2.99 4.63
C ALA A 148 -11.97 4.02 5.76
N ARG A 149 -10.92 4.17 6.58
CA ARG A 149 -10.87 5.15 7.68
C ARG A 149 -10.89 6.59 7.19
N ALA A 150 -10.09 6.90 6.17
CA ALA A 150 -10.06 8.23 5.58
C ALA A 150 -11.42 8.67 5.03
N PHE A 151 -12.17 7.74 4.43
CA PHE A 151 -13.48 8.01 3.83
C PHE A 151 -14.65 7.73 4.78
N LYS A 152 -14.36 7.47 6.06
CA LYS A 152 -15.37 7.24 7.12
C LYS A 152 -16.34 6.12 6.77
N LEU A 153 -15.84 5.05 6.16
CA LEU A 153 -16.61 3.84 5.92
C LEU A 153 -16.75 3.04 7.20
N GLU A 154 -17.94 2.50 7.40
CA GLU A 154 -18.27 1.73 8.60
C GLU A 154 -17.75 0.31 8.50
N LYS A 155 -17.40 -0.27 9.63
CA LYS A 155 -17.12 -1.68 9.78
C LYS A 155 -18.41 -2.49 9.62
N THR A 156 -18.28 -3.68 9.05
CA THR A 156 -19.41 -4.62 8.93
C THR A 156 -18.91 -6.06 9.00
N THR A 157 -19.78 -6.94 9.49
CA THR A 157 -19.54 -8.39 9.49
C THR A 157 -20.18 -9.09 8.30
N ASP A 158 -21.03 -8.39 7.52
CA ASP A 158 -21.63 -8.95 6.31
C ASP A 158 -20.60 -8.96 5.16
N THR A 159 -20.12 -10.14 4.83
CA THR A 159 -19.15 -10.40 3.77
C THR A 159 -19.76 -10.97 2.50
N SER A 160 -21.10 -10.96 2.37
CA SER A 160 -21.83 -11.59 1.26
C SER A 160 -21.49 -11.04 -0.13
N ASN A 161 -21.00 -9.80 -0.19
CA ASN A 161 -20.57 -9.14 -1.42
C ASN A 161 -19.11 -9.48 -1.82
N LEU A 162 -18.35 -10.21 -0.99
CA LEU A 162 -16.97 -10.58 -1.27
C LEU A 162 -16.92 -11.94 -1.98
N LYS A 163 -16.21 -11.97 -3.11
CA LYS A 163 -16.08 -13.18 -3.97
C LYS A 163 -14.63 -13.57 -4.21
N TYR A 164 -13.73 -13.21 -3.28
CA TYR A 164 -12.31 -13.50 -3.41
C TYR A 164 -12.02 -14.98 -3.11
N LYS A 165 -11.21 -15.61 -3.95
CA LYS A 165 -10.74 -16.99 -3.73
C LYS A 165 -9.80 -17.10 -2.52
N ASP A 166 -9.07 -16.03 -2.21
CA ASP A 166 -8.12 -15.91 -1.10
C ASP A 166 -8.71 -15.24 0.15
N ILE A 167 -10.04 -15.27 0.30
CA ILE A 167 -10.75 -14.59 1.38
C ILE A 167 -10.22 -14.98 2.77
N ASN A 168 -9.82 -16.23 2.96
CA ASN A 168 -9.27 -16.73 4.21
C ASN A 168 -7.87 -16.21 4.54
N ASN A 169 -7.20 -15.58 3.57
CA ASN A 169 -5.86 -14.99 3.73
C ASN A 169 -5.92 -13.47 3.92
N ILE A 170 -7.10 -12.89 3.91
CA ILE A 170 -7.29 -11.45 4.14
C ILE A 170 -7.19 -11.18 5.64
N ASN A 171 -6.47 -10.11 6.00
CA ASN A 171 -6.30 -9.72 7.39
C ASN A 171 -7.67 -9.43 8.05
N PRO A 172 -7.93 -9.88 9.30
CA PRO A 172 -9.20 -9.68 10.00
C PRO A 172 -9.66 -8.22 10.04
N LEU A 173 -8.76 -7.27 10.35
CA LEU A 173 -9.12 -5.85 10.36
C LEU A 173 -9.53 -5.35 8.97
N THR A 174 -8.88 -5.85 7.92
CA THR A 174 -9.27 -5.54 6.54
C THR A 174 -10.65 -6.10 6.23
N MET A 175 -10.95 -7.32 6.69
CA MET A 175 -12.26 -7.96 6.50
C MET A 175 -13.40 -7.15 7.12
N GLU A 176 -13.17 -6.41 8.21
CA GLU A 176 -14.19 -5.55 8.82
C GLU A 176 -14.57 -4.35 7.91
N TYR A 177 -13.67 -3.88 7.06
CA TYR A 177 -13.88 -2.71 6.19
C TYR A 177 -14.11 -3.06 4.72
N LEU A 178 -13.58 -4.20 4.26
CA LEU A 178 -13.56 -4.54 2.84
C LEU A 178 -14.94 -4.65 2.19
N PRO A 179 -15.99 -5.19 2.87
CA PRO A 179 -17.32 -5.18 2.30
C PRO A 179 -17.87 -3.77 2.05
N SER A 180 -17.62 -2.83 2.96
CA SER A 180 -17.99 -1.42 2.80
C SER A 180 -17.23 -0.73 1.66
N LEU A 181 -15.93 -1.05 1.49
CA LEU A 181 -15.13 -0.57 0.36
C LEU A 181 -15.64 -1.11 -0.99
N VAL A 182 -16.10 -2.36 -1.02
CA VAL A 182 -16.71 -2.98 -2.21
C VAL A 182 -18.06 -2.35 -2.50
N SER A 183 -18.91 -2.16 -1.50
CA SER A 183 -20.21 -1.50 -1.66
C SER A 183 -20.09 -0.05 -2.12
N ALA A 184 -19.01 0.64 -1.73
CA ALA A 184 -18.66 1.98 -2.19
C ALA A 184 -17.98 1.99 -3.59
N ASN A 185 -17.85 0.85 -4.27
CA ASN A 185 -17.13 0.68 -5.53
C ASN A 185 -15.65 1.11 -5.53
N ILE A 186 -15.02 1.24 -4.34
CA ILE A 186 -13.61 1.60 -4.21
C ILE A 186 -12.74 0.39 -4.54
N PHE A 187 -13.09 -0.77 -4.00
CA PHE A 187 -12.52 -2.07 -4.37
C PHE A 187 -13.54 -2.89 -5.17
N THR A 188 -13.06 -3.82 -5.98
CA THR A 188 -13.94 -4.76 -6.70
C THR A 188 -14.25 -5.98 -5.83
N SER A 189 -15.40 -6.61 -6.02
CA SER A 189 -15.80 -7.80 -5.26
C SER A 189 -14.96 -9.06 -5.56
N THR A 190 -14.24 -9.08 -6.67
CA THR A 190 -13.51 -10.27 -7.17
C THR A 190 -11.99 -10.07 -7.23
N GLY A 191 -11.50 -8.83 -7.10
CA GLY A 191 -10.07 -8.52 -7.21
C GLY A 191 -9.47 -8.82 -8.59
N SER A 192 -8.17 -9.13 -8.62
CA SER A 192 -7.45 -9.56 -9.82
C SER A 192 -7.36 -11.08 -9.83
N ASP A 193 -7.75 -11.69 -10.94
CA ASP A 193 -7.78 -13.16 -11.13
C ASP A 193 -8.58 -13.91 -10.05
N GLY A 194 -9.52 -13.22 -9.44
CA GLY A 194 -10.35 -13.72 -8.36
C GLY A 194 -9.74 -13.60 -6.96
N ASN A 195 -8.62 -12.87 -6.79
CA ASN A 195 -7.94 -12.73 -5.52
C ASN A 195 -7.89 -11.26 -5.06
N PHE A 196 -7.94 -11.06 -3.76
CA PHE A 196 -7.68 -9.77 -3.12
C PHE A 196 -6.19 -9.44 -3.11
N ASN A 197 -5.35 -10.45 -2.91
CA ASN A 197 -3.90 -10.31 -2.84
C ASN A 197 -3.47 -9.34 -1.70
N GLY A 198 -4.03 -9.53 -0.52
CA GLY A 198 -3.93 -8.61 0.62
C GLY A 198 -2.52 -8.30 1.09
N ASN A 199 -1.63 -9.29 1.02
CA ASN A 199 -0.26 -9.19 1.53
C ASN A 199 0.74 -8.61 0.51
N PHE A 200 0.34 -8.35 -0.73
CA PHE A 200 1.23 -7.75 -1.72
C PHE A 200 1.26 -6.23 -1.62
N ALA A 201 2.44 -5.64 -1.80
CA ALA A 201 2.59 -4.21 -1.93
C ALA A 201 1.74 -3.71 -3.12
N ILE A 202 1.03 -2.61 -2.92
CA ILE A 202 0.14 -2.08 -3.96
C ILE A 202 0.92 -1.24 -4.96
N ARG A 203 0.64 -1.43 -6.25
CA ARG A 203 1.30 -0.72 -7.34
C ARG A 203 0.69 0.66 -7.57
N ARG A 204 1.47 1.57 -8.13
CA ARG A 204 1.02 2.92 -8.48
C ARG A 204 -0.16 2.91 -9.45
N SER A 205 -0.19 1.98 -10.41
CA SER A 205 -1.34 1.78 -11.31
C SER A 205 -2.61 1.36 -10.56
N GLU A 206 -2.50 0.50 -9.57
CA GLU A 206 -3.63 0.04 -8.76
C GLU A 206 -4.14 1.14 -7.82
N ILE A 207 -3.22 1.89 -7.21
CA ILE A 207 -3.57 3.07 -6.40
C ILE A 207 -4.33 4.10 -7.23
N ALA A 208 -3.97 4.32 -8.49
CA ALA A 208 -4.69 5.25 -9.35
C ALA A 208 -6.18 4.87 -9.48
N VAL A 209 -6.48 3.59 -9.71
CA VAL A 209 -7.87 3.12 -9.81
C VAL A 209 -8.61 3.29 -8.48
N ILE A 210 -8.02 2.84 -7.38
CA ILE A 210 -8.61 2.92 -6.05
C ILE A 210 -8.86 4.39 -5.66
N THR A 211 -7.88 5.26 -5.95
CA THR A 211 -7.96 6.69 -5.63
C THR A 211 -9.03 7.40 -6.46
N SER A 212 -9.13 7.14 -7.77
CA SER A 212 -10.17 7.74 -8.63
C SER A 212 -11.57 7.33 -8.15
N ARG A 213 -11.77 6.05 -7.84
CA ARG A 213 -13.04 5.56 -7.27
C ARG A 213 -13.33 6.16 -5.89
N GLY A 214 -12.31 6.27 -5.05
CA GLY A 214 -12.40 6.92 -3.75
C GLY A 214 -12.77 8.40 -3.87
N LEU A 215 -12.17 9.11 -4.83
CA LEU A 215 -12.52 10.51 -5.12
C LEU A 215 -13.99 10.66 -5.55
N ALA A 216 -14.49 9.75 -6.39
CA ALA A 216 -15.91 9.74 -6.78
C ALA A 216 -16.82 9.51 -5.57
N TYR A 217 -16.46 8.56 -4.67
CA TYR A 217 -17.19 8.34 -3.43
C TYR A 217 -17.21 9.57 -2.53
N VAL A 218 -16.04 10.17 -2.27
CA VAL A 218 -15.92 11.39 -1.41
C VAL A 218 -16.72 12.53 -2.01
N SER A 219 -16.68 12.75 -3.32
CA SER A 219 -17.45 13.81 -3.99
C SER A 219 -18.96 13.66 -3.84
N GLY A 220 -19.46 12.42 -3.82
CA GLY A 220 -20.88 12.10 -3.60
C GLY A 220 -21.31 12.06 -2.12
N ASN A 221 -20.36 12.06 -1.18
CA ASN A 221 -20.59 11.88 0.26
C ASN A 221 -19.81 12.89 1.11
N LEU A 222 -19.55 14.08 0.60
CA LEU A 222 -18.63 15.04 1.23
C LEU A 222 -19.05 15.39 2.66
N ASP A 223 -20.33 15.62 2.91
CA ASP A 223 -20.85 15.96 4.24
C ASP A 223 -20.64 14.82 5.25
N LYS A 224 -20.89 13.56 4.84
CA LYS A 224 -20.62 12.40 5.67
C LYS A 224 -19.12 12.30 6.01
N VAL A 225 -18.25 12.43 5.03
CA VAL A 225 -16.80 12.27 5.21
C VAL A 225 -16.22 13.37 6.09
N LYS A 226 -16.66 14.63 5.94
CA LYS A 226 -16.15 15.77 6.71
C LYS A 226 -16.77 15.91 8.10
N ASN A 227 -18.03 15.56 8.27
CA ASN A 227 -18.78 15.81 9.51
C ASN A 227 -18.83 14.60 10.47
N SER A 228 -18.28 13.44 10.06
CA SER A 228 -18.32 12.21 10.90
C SER A 228 -17.39 12.24 12.12
N GLY A 229 -16.75 13.37 12.44
CA GLY A 229 -15.83 13.51 13.56
C GLY A 229 -14.54 12.68 13.40
N ASN A 230 -13.59 12.94 14.28
CA ASN A 230 -12.32 12.18 14.33
C ASN A 230 -12.57 10.93 15.16
N ALA A 231 -13.05 9.85 14.54
CA ALA A 231 -13.07 8.57 15.22
C ALA A 231 -11.61 8.14 15.49
N PRO A 232 -11.26 7.79 16.75
CA PRO A 232 -9.93 7.26 17.02
C PRO A 232 -9.71 6.03 16.15
N ALA A 233 -8.60 5.99 15.42
CA ALA A 233 -8.19 4.80 14.72
C ALA A 233 -7.95 3.72 15.79
N GLY A 234 -8.67 2.62 15.66
CA GLY A 234 -8.44 1.42 16.48
C GLY A 234 -7.10 0.75 16.11
N ASP A 235 -7.05 -0.56 16.17
CA ASP A 235 -5.89 -1.36 15.80
C ASP A 235 -5.32 -0.97 14.43
N ASP A 236 -3.99 -1.01 14.31
CA ASP A 236 -3.28 -0.63 13.09
C ASP A 236 -2.49 -1.80 12.52
N LEU A 237 -2.61 -2.00 11.21
CA LEU A 237 -1.94 -3.10 10.52
C LEU A 237 -0.42 -2.92 10.44
N LEU A 238 0.09 -1.68 10.38
CA LEU A 238 1.54 -1.45 10.41
C LEU A 238 2.15 -1.85 11.76
N VAL A 239 1.38 -1.77 12.84
CA VAL A 239 1.83 -2.18 14.17
C VAL A 239 1.94 -3.69 14.26
N ASN A 240 1.03 -4.42 13.62
CA ASN A 240 0.82 -5.85 13.81
C ASN A 240 1.36 -6.73 12.67
N ASN A 241 1.83 -6.16 11.55
CA ASN A 241 2.33 -6.92 10.40
C ASN A 241 3.84 -6.73 10.19
N SER A 242 4.55 -7.83 9.97
CA SER A 242 5.85 -7.81 9.29
C SER A 242 5.59 -7.61 7.79
N GLU A 243 5.84 -6.44 7.26
CA GLU A 243 5.63 -6.14 5.84
C GLU A 243 6.93 -6.25 5.03
N ASN A 244 6.78 -6.47 3.73
CA ASN A 244 7.84 -6.85 2.80
C ASN A 244 8.97 -5.83 2.65
N LYS A 245 10.21 -6.26 2.76
CA LYS A 245 11.39 -5.51 2.30
C LYS A 245 11.44 -5.54 0.77
N VAL A 246 11.77 -4.40 0.17
CA VAL A 246 12.07 -4.34 -1.26
C VAL A 246 13.46 -4.91 -1.50
N PRO A 247 13.66 -5.80 -2.47
CA PRO A 247 14.99 -6.22 -2.88
C PRO A 247 15.80 -5.03 -3.40
N GLU A 248 17.07 -4.92 -3.04
CA GLU A 248 18.00 -3.96 -3.64
C GLU A 248 18.03 -4.14 -5.16
N GLU A 249 17.85 -3.04 -5.91
CA GLU A 249 17.93 -3.04 -7.37
C GLU A 249 19.30 -3.55 -7.83
N LYS A 250 19.37 -4.79 -8.28
CA LYS A 250 20.40 -5.15 -9.27
C LYS A 250 19.97 -4.52 -10.59
N LYS A 251 20.76 -3.55 -11.06
CA LYS A 251 20.63 -2.97 -12.40
C LYS A 251 20.70 -4.07 -13.44
N ASN A 252 19.56 -4.59 -13.88
CA ASN A 252 19.37 -5.20 -15.19
C ASN A 252 17.89 -5.43 -15.49
N ASN A 253 17.55 -5.22 -16.74
CA ASN A 253 16.29 -5.09 -17.44
C ASN A 253 15.27 -6.23 -17.31
N GLU A 254 14.79 -6.59 -16.10
CA GLU A 254 13.68 -7.55 -15.94
C GLU A 254 12.76 -7.18 -14.78
N ALA A 255 12.22 -5.95 -14.82
CA ALA A 255 11.35 -5.41 -13.76
C ALA A 255 9.91 -5.97 -13.75
N ASN A 256 9.61 -7.02 -14.49
CA ASN A 256 8.23 -7.48 -14.67
C ASN A 256 7.78 -8.63 -13.78
N ASN A 257 8.66 -9.28 -13.03
CA ASN A 257 8.30 -10.42 -12.18
C ASN A 257 8.54 -10.24 -10.68
N ALA A 258 9.18 -9.17 -10.24
CA ALA A 258 9.63 -9.01 -8.85
C ALA A 258 8.53 -8.65 -7.83
N LEU A 259 7.29 -8.41 -8.25
CA LEU A 259 6.20 -7.98 -7.37
C LEU A 259 5.30 -9.10 -6.84
N ASN A 260 5.55 -10.34 -7.23
CA ASN A 260 4.72 -11.47 -6.82
C ASN A 260 5.28 -12.29 -5.64
N ASN A 261 6.44 -11.94 -5.10
CA ASN A 261 7.08 -12.74 -4.07
C ASN A 261 6.83 -12.21 -2.67
N ASN A 262 5.86 -12.80 -2.01
CA ASN A 262 5.65 -12.72 -0.57
C ASN A 262 6.51 -13.76 0.14
N SER A 263 7.79 -13.60 0.17
CA SER A 263 8.60 -14.25 1.18
C SER A 263 9.58 -13.25 1.74
N ILE A 264 9.34 -12.96 2.98
CA ILE A 264 10.22 -12.15 3.80
C ILE A 264 11.48 -12.95 4.06
N LEU A 265 12.55 -12.55 3.43
CA LEU A 265 13.87 -12.99 3.83
C LEU A 265 14.49 -11.92 4.70
N ASN A 266 14.55 -12.18 5.99
CA ASN A 266 15.46 -11.47 6.87
C ASN A 266 16.77 -12.26 6.95
N GLY A 267 17.79 -11.58 6.55
CA GLY A 267 19.20 -11.64 6.88
C GLY A 267 19.73 -12.91 7.53
N GLU A 268 20.39 -13.67 6.72
CA GLU A 268 21.78 -14.10 6.83
C GLU A 268 22.11 -14.84 5.54
N GLU A 269 23.26 -14.52 4.96
CA GLU A 269 23.70 -15.05 3.68
C GLU A 269 23.83 -16.59 3.76
N ALA A 270 22.86 -17.31 3.18
CA ALA A 270 23.13 -18.65 2.73
C ALA A 270 23.60 -18.56 1.28
N LYS A 271 24.91 -18.67 1.06
CA LYS A 271 25.49 -18.95 -0.26
C LYS A 271 24.99 -20.29 -0.72
N GLY A 272 23.87 -20.31 -1.45
CA GLY A 272 23.38 -21.44 -2.19
C GLY A 272 23.40 -21.11 -3.67
N ASN A 273 24.01 -21.95 -4.48
CA ASN A 273 24.11 -21.82 -5.92
C ASN A 273 22.76 -21.50 -6.55
N THR A 274 22.72 -20.38 -7.27
CA THR A 274 21.62 -20.09 -8.20
C THR A 274 21.83 -20.92 -9.46
N GLU A 275 21.30 -22.13 -9.49
CA GLU A 275 21.07 -22.84 -10.74
C GLU A 275 19.70 -22.43 -11.30
N ASP A 276 19.67 -22.21 -12.59
CA ASP A 276 18.58 -21.70 -13.42
C ASP A 276 17.29 -22.52 -13.22
N LEU A 277 16.25 -21.90 -12.63
CA LEU A 277 14.93 -22.51 -12.47
C LEU A 277 14.18 -22.47 -13.81
N THR A 278 13.79 -23.60 -14.30
CA THR A 278 12.95 -23.68 -15.50
C THR A 278 11.50 -23.29 -15.20
N PRO A 279 10.79 -22.58 -16.11
CA PRO A 279 9.44 -22.07 -15.89
C PRO A 279 8.35 -23.11 -15.57
N ALA A 280 8.64 -24.41 -15.75
CA ALA A 280 7.69 -25.50 -15.56
C ALA A 280 7.37 -25.88 -14.10
N GLU A 281 8.09 -25.30 -13.12
CA GLU A 281 7.93 -25.67 -11.71
C GLU A 281 7.24 -24.60 -10.85
N VAL A 282 6.97 -23.45 -11.40
CA VAL A 282 6.20 -22.40 -10.74
C VAL A 282 4.73 -22.83 -10.64
N GLY A 283 4.23 -22.98 -9.41
CA GLY A 283 2.87 -23.42 -9.15
C GLY A 283 2.70 -24.89 -8.77
N THR A 284 3.79 -25.61 -8.53
CA THR A 284 3.74 -27.00 -8.07
C THR A 284 3.38 -27.09 -6.58
N MET A 285 2.48 -28.01 -6.21
CA MET A 285 2.15 -28.29 -4.82
C MET A 285 3.35 -29.00 -4.15
N VAL A 286 3.80 -28.43 -3.04
CA VAL A 286 4.91 -28.98 -2.24
C VAL A 286 4.42 -29.28 -0.84
N ASN A 287 4.73 -30.47 -0.35
CA ASN A 287 4.55 -30.85 1.04
C ASN A 287 5.86 -30.66 1.80
N PHE A 288 5.76 -30.19 3.02
CA PHE A 288 6.93 -29.94 3.87
C PHE A 288 6.68 -30.34 5.31
N LYS A 289 7.76 -30.61 6.02
CA LYS A 289 7.83 -30.61 7.47
C LYS A 289 8.83 -29.56 7.91
N GLY A 290 8.63 -29.02 9.11
CA GLY A 290 9.52 -28.01 9.63
C GLY A 290 9.37 -27.82 11.12
N GLU A 291 10.31 -27.09 11.68
CA GLU A 291 10.37 -26.73 13.10
C GLU A 291 10.05 -25.26 13.27
N VAL A 292 9.21 -24.94 14.25
CA VAL A 292 8.86 -23.53 14.58
C VAL A 292 10.07 -22.89 15.26
N ILE A 293 10.69 -21.94 14.60
CA ILE A 293 11.85 -21.20 15.08
C ILE A 293 11.50 -19.83 15.68
N GLU A 294 10.28 -19.36 15.45
CA GLU A 294 9.79 -18.10 16.01
C GLU A 294 8.26 -18.11 16.07
N VAL A 295 7.72 -17.56 17.13
CA VAL A 295 6.28 -17.34 17.31
C VAL A 295 6.04 -15.85 17.52
N ILE A 296 5.27 -15.25 16.63
CA ILE A 296 4.92 -13.83 16.66
C ILE A 296 3.44 -13.75 17.02
N ASP A 297 3.13 -13.18 18.18
CA ASP A 297 1.75 -12.99 18.61
C ASP A 297 1.19 -11.71 18.01
N GLY A 298 0.29 -11.86 17.03
CA GLY A 298 -0.46 -10.78 16.38
C GLY A 298 -1.88 -10.59 16.95
N GLY A 299 -2.13 -11.03 18.18
CA GLY A 299 -3.46 -10.98 18.80
C GLY A 299 -4.33 -12.13 18.34
N ASN A 300 -5.37 -11.87 17.52
CA ASN A 300 -6.28 -12.90 17.00
C ASN A 300 -5.64 -13.79 15.93
N VAL A 301 -4.50 -13.42 15.39
CA VAL A 301 -3.75 -14.18 14.39
C VAL A 301 -2.33 -14.36 14.88
N LYS A 302 -1.83 -15.58 14.84
CA LYS A 302 -0.45 -15.91 15.20
C LYS A 302 0.35 -16.17 13.93
N PHE A 303 1.53 -15.63 13.88
CA PHE A 303 2.49 -15.94 12.83
C PHE A 303 3.57 -16.84 13.43
N ILE A 304 3.92 -17.88 12.70
CA ILE A 304 5.06 -18.72 13.04
C ILE A 304 6.07 -18.68 11.90
N ARG A 305 7.34 -18.62 12.26
CA ARG A 305 8.41 -18.89 11.30
C ARG A 305 8.85 -20.35 11.46
N VAL A 306 8.83 -21.03 10.36
CA VAL A 306 9.13 -22.48 10.30
C VAL A 306 10.38 -22.68 9.46
N LYS A 307 11.38 -23.31 10.04
CA LYS A 307 12.54 -23.80 9.31
C LYS A 307 12.20 -25.17 8.74
N VAL A 308 12.17 -25.29 7.43
CA VAL A 308 11.87 -26.56 6.74
C VAL A 308 12.95 -27.57 7.06
N THR A 309 12.55 -28.76 7.45
CA THR A 309 13.43 -29.90 7.74
C THR A 309 13.33 -31.00 6.69
N GLU A 310 12.16 -31.16 6.06
CA GLU A 310 11.89 -32.10 5.00
C GLU A 310 10.94 -31.48 3.96
N SER A 311 11.08 -31.85 2.70
CA SER A 311 10.19 -31.45 1.61
C SER A 311 10.21 -32.51 0.51
N ASP A 312 9.12 -32.61 -0.25
CA ASP A 312 9.02 -33.43 -1.46
C ASP A 312 9.46 -32.69 -2.74
N SER A 313 10.05 -31.50 -2.59
CA SER A 313 10.57 -30.68 -3.68
C SER A 313 12.09 -30.57 -3.60
N ASP A 314 12.77 -30.82 -4.70
CA ASP A 314 14.24 -30.70 -4.82
C ASP A 314 14.69 -29.21 -4.76
N LYS A 315 13.78 -28.29 -5.07
CA LYS A 315 14.06 -26.84 -5.13
C LYS A 315 13.59 -26.05 -3.92
N PHE A 316 12.77 -26.67 -3.08
CA PHE A 316 12.33 -26.09 -1.82
C PHE A 316 12.55 -27.15 -0.72
N GLY A 317 13.71 -27.16 -0.13
CA GLY A 317 14.15 -28.22 0.79
C GLY A 317 14.58 -27.73 2.16
N PRO A 318 15.26 -28.59 2.91
CA PRO A 318 15.74 -28.29 4.25
C PRO A 318 16.57 -27.02 4.32
N GLY A 319 16.33 -26.22 5.38
CA GLY A 319 16.99 -24.94 5.60
C GLY A 319 16.20 -23.72 5.16
N ASN A 320 15.20 -23.87 4.28
CA ASN A 320 14.30 -22.75 3.94
C ASN A 320 13.49 -22.32 5.16
N ILE A 321 13.27 -21.02 5.30
CA ILE A 321 12.43 -20.46 6.36
C ILE A 321 11.18 -19.88 5.71
N ILE A 322 10.01 -20.31 6.19
CA ILE A 322 8.70 -19.81 5.76
C ILE A 322 7.96 -19.15 6.92
N THR A 323 7.23 -18.12 6.62
CA THR A 323 6.30 -17.50 7.58
C THR A 323 4.90 -17.97 7.30
N ILE A 324 4.25 -18.52 8.32
CA ILE A 324 2.91 -19.10 8.21
C ILE A 324 1.98 -18.34 9.14
N ASN A 325 0.85 -17.96 8.59
CA ASN A 325 -0.26 -17.42 9.36
C ASN A 325 -1.12 -18.58 9.89
N THR A 326 -1.38 -18.61 11.20
CA THR A 326 -2.14 -19.70 11.84
C THR A 326 -3.03 -19.19 12.95
N PHE A 327 -4.20 -19.83 13.10
CA PHE A 327 -5.08 -19.61 14.24
C PHE A 327 -4.79 -20.58 15.39
N LYS A 328 -3.99 -21.62 15.15
CA LYS A 328 -3.57 -22.56 16.19
C LYS A 328 -2.43 -21.98 17.02
N ALA A 329 -2.44 -22.28 18.30
CA ALA A 329 -1.33 -21.96 19.17
C ALA A 329 -0.15 -22.89 18.87
N HIS A 330 1.00 -22.31 18.59
CA HIS A 330 2.26 -23.02 18.42
C HIS A 330 3.29 -22.50 19.44
N LYS A 331 4.28 -23.32 19.72
CA LYS A 331 5.41 -22.98 20.59
C LYS A 331 6.71 -23.09 19.81
N LEU A 332 7.76 -22.46 20.32
CA LEU A 332 9.10 -22.63 19.80
C LEU A 332 9.46 -24.13 19.81
N ASN A 333 10.09 -24.62 18.76
CA ASN A 333 10.48 -25.99 18.50
C ASN A 333 9.29 -26.97 18.24
N ASP A 334 8.06 -26.51 18.08
CA ASP A 334 6.98 -27.35 17.59
C ASP A 334 7.31 -27.89 16.18
N LEU A 335 7.06 -29.17 15.94
CA LEU A 335 7.13 -29.75 14.62
C LEU A 335 5.80 -29.54 13.92
N VAL A 336 5.85 -29.05 12.68
CA VAL A 336 4.68 -28.79 11.85
C VAL A 336 4.81 -29.47 10.49
N GLU A 337 3.69 -29.91 9.98
CA GLU A 337 3.57 -30.41 8.61
C GLU A 337 2.59 -29.56 7.83
N GLY A 338 2.84 -29.34 6.56
CA GLY A 338 1.98 -28.56 5.71
C GLY A 338 2.22 -28.77 4.23
N SER A 339 1.44 -28.07 3.44
CA SER A 339 1.61 -27.99 2.00
C SER A 339 1.40 -26.57 1.51
N GLY A 340 2.01 -26.24 0.37
CA GLY A 340 1.85 -24.94 -0.26
C GLY A 340 2.18 -25.04 -1.74
N ILE A 341 1.90 -23.97 -2.48
CA ILE A 341 2.25 -23.85 -3.89
C ILE A 341 3.63 -23.20 -3.98
N PHE A 342 4.59 -23.89 -4.60
CA PHE A 342 5.91 -23.35 -4.83
C PHE A 342 5.86 -22.26 -5.91
N GLY A 343 6.32 -21.05 -5.57
CA GLY A 343 6.59 -19.97 -6.50
C GLY A 343 8.08 -19.81 -6.73
N GLU A 344 8.51 -18.75 -7.39
CA GLU A 344 9.90 -18.55 -7.82
C GLU A 344 10.96 -18.76 -6.72
N ASN A 345 10.67 -18.50 -5.44
CA ASN A 345 11.58 -18.75 -4.31
C ASN A 345 10.87 -19.04 -2.98
N SER A 346 9.57 -19.28 -2.97
CA SER A 346 8.82 -19.47 -1.72
C SER A 346 7.54 -20.30 -1.89
N LEU A 347 6.99 -20.78 -0.76
CA LEU A 347 5.67 -21.37 -0.73
C LEU A 347 4.59 -20.31 -0.49
N THR A 348 3.53 -20.39 -1.27
CA THR A 348 2.29 -19.62 -1.11
C THR A 348 1.11 -20.56 -0.83
N ASN A 349 -0.03 -20.01 -0.39
CA ASN A 349 -1.22 -20.83 -0.05
C ASN A 349 -0.94 -21.96 0.93
N ILE A 350 -0.12 -21.69 1.95
CA ILE A 350 0.33 -22.70 2.90
C ILE A 350 -0.83 -23.12 3.79
N LYS A 351 -0.99 -24.45 3.92
CA LYS A 351 -1.94 -25.10 4.84
C LYS A 351 -1.15 -26.02 5.76
N LEU A 352 -1.27 -25.80 7.07
CA LEU A 352 -0.80 -26.76 8.08
C LEU A 352 -1.83 -27.87 8.24
N LYS A 353 -1.35 -29.08 8.44
CA LYS A 353 -2.17 -30.27 8.77
C LYS A 353 -2.62 -30.29 10.21
#